data_95a7975a1bf38075c6ee09eeb07316b2
#
_entry.id   95a7975a1bf38075c6ee09eeb07316b2
#
_cell.length_a   1.000
_cell.length_b   1.000
_cell.length_c   1.000
_cell.angle_alpha   90.00
_cell.angle_beta   90.00
_cell.angle_gamma   90.00
#
_symmetry.space_group_name_H-M   'P 1'
#
loop_
_entity.id
_entity.type
_entity.pdbx_description
1 polymer ?
#
loop_
_entity_poly.entity_id
_entity_poly.type
_entity_poly.pdbx_seq_one_letter_code
_entity_poly.pdbx_strand_id
1 'polypeptide(L)'
;NQLAIAADENYMAQCHAQGIYPMGYYPHNIHFLWFAATLDGQSKPAIDAARKAASKISDETLAALPAMAIFRVLPYWALTRFGHWQLMLEESPPPKASIFLTGSWHYARGLAFIATKQLQQAELALESLRSTLAVQDPNWDSPLFSPNTARSVLAIGPEVLAGEIAAAKGKLDEAIGHFERAVRLEDGLIYTEPAEWHFPPRLAL
;
A
#
# COMPACT_ATOMS: atom_id res chain seq x y z
N ASN A 1 -16.98 -10.91 -4.63
CA ASN A 1 -16.62 -10.16 -3.40
C ASN A 1 -17.73 -9.19 -2.94
N GLN A 2 -18.46 -8.48 -3.82
CA GLN A 2 -19.56 -7.60 -3.41
C GLN A 2 -20.66 -8.35 -2.63
N LEU A 3 -21.06 -9.54 -3.09
CA LEU A 3 -22.05 -10.36 -2.40
C LEU A 3 -21.53 -10.87 -1.04
N ALA A 4 -20.24 -11.20 -0.93
CA ALA A 4 -19.65 -11.60 0.34
C ALA A 4 -19.68 -10.44 1.34
N ILE A 5 -19.31 -9.23 0.93
CA ILE A 5 -19.36 -8.03 1.77
C ILE A 5 -20.81 -7.75 2.24
N ALA A 6 -21.79 -7.87 1.35
CA ALA A 6 -23.19 -7.67 1.71
C ALA A 6 -23.68 -8.75 2.71
N ALA A 7 -23.26 -9.99 2.55
CA ALA A 7 -23.55 -11.08 3.49
C ALA A 7 -22.90 -10.82 4.86
N ASP A 8 -21.65 -10.35 4.89
CA ASP A 8 -20.96 -10.00 6.13
C ASP A 8 -21.68 -8.87 6.88
N GLU A 9 -22.07 -7.80 6.15
CA GLU A 9 -22.78 -6.67 6.73
C GLU A 9 -24.13 -7.10 7.34
N ASN A 10 -24.86 -7.97 6.63
CA ASN A 10 -26.10 -8.52 7.11
C ASN A 10 -25.89 -9.39 8.37
N TYR A 11 -24.90 -10.27 8.35
CA TYR A 11 -24.55 -11.11 9.49
C TYR A 11 -24.16 -10.26 10.71
N MET A 12 -23.29 -9.27 10.53
CA MET A 12 -22.86 -8.38 11.62
C MET A 12 -24.03 -7.59 12.21
N ALA A 13 -24.95 -7.13 11.37
CA ALA A 13 -26.14 -6.40 11.81
C ALA A 13 -27.12 -7.28 12.60
N GLN A 14 -27.35 -8.51 12.15
CA GLN A 14 -28.29 -9.45 12.80
C GLN A 14 -27.74 -10.07 14.08
N CYS A 15 -26.45 -10.45 14.07
CA CYS A 15 -25.82 -11.19 15.17
C CYS A 15 -25.09 -10.31 16.16
N HIS A 16 -25.05 -9.00 15.96
CA HIS A 16 -24.20 -8.07 16.75
C HIS A 16 -22.76 -8.59 16.88
N ALA A 17 -22.23 -9.14 15.77
CA ALA A 17 -20.95 -9.83 15.76
C ALA A 17 -19.81 -8.90 16.22
N GLN A 18 -19.01 -9.39 17.16
CA GLN A 18 -17.84 -8.72 17.71
C GLN A 18 -16.59 -9.61 17.57
N GLY A 19 -15.44 -9.03 17.83
CA GLY A 19 -14.18 -9.76 17.85
C GLY A 19 -13.56 -9.93 16.46
N ILE A 20 -12.99 -11.12 16.22
CA ILE A 20 -12.11 -11.36 15.06
C ILE A 20 -12.84 -11.28 13.71
N TYR A 21 -14.14 -11.61 13.68
CA TYR A 21 -14.88 -11.62 12.41
C TYR A 21 -14.99 -10.23 11.78
N PRO A 22 -15.56 -9.21 12.44
CA PRO A 22 -15.63 -7.86 11.90
C PRO A 22 -14.27 -7.18 11.78
N MET A 23 -13.24 -7.58 12.56
CA MET A 23 -11.92 -7.00 12.51
C MET A 23 -10.99 -7.64 11.47
N GLY A 24 -11.20 -8.91 11.11
CA GLY A 24 -10.35 -9.67 10.21
C GLY A 24 -11.01 -10.03 8.88
N TYR A 25 -12.05 -10.88 8.91
CA TYR A 25 -12.68 -11.42 7.70
C TYR A 25 -13.41 -10.36 6.87
N TYR A 26 -14.09 -9.44 7.51
CA TYR A 26 -14.80 -8.38 6.80
C TYR A 26 -13.86 -7.41 6.06
N PRO A 27 -12.80 -6.86 6.67
CA PRO A 27 -11.79 -6.09 5.93
C PRO A 27 -11.09 -6.90 4.84
N HIS A 28 -10.87 -8.20 5.06
CA HIS A 28 -10.30 -9.12 4.07
C HIS A 28 -11.17 -9.22 2.81
N ASN A 29 -12.48 -9.41 2.94
CA ASN A 29 -13.39 -9.46 1.80
C ASN A 29 -13.44 -8.13 1.03
N ILE A 30 -13.31 -6.99 1.73
CA ILE A 30 -13.22 -5.68 1.09
C ILE A 30 -11.86 -5.52 0.37
N HIS A 31 -10.78 -6.04 0.94
CA HIS A 31 -9.45 -6.07 0.33
C HIS A 31 -9.48 -6.84 -1.00
N PHE A 32 -10.12 -8.01 -1.05
CA PHE A 32 -10.31 -8.76 -2.29
C PHE A 32 -11.17 -8.00 -3.31
N LEU A 33 -12.17 -7.25 -2.88
CA LEU A 33 -12.94 -6.39 -3.80
C LEU A 33 -12.06 -5.30 -4.39
N TRP A 34 -11.25 -4.62 -3.56
CA TRP A 34 -10.28 -3.63 -4.03
C TRP A 34 -9.33 -4.22 -5.06
N PHE A 35 -8.75 -5.38 -4.76
CA PHE A 35 -7.78 -6.05 -5.64
C PHE A 35 -8.42 -6.44 -6.98
N ALA A 36 -9.58 -7.10 -6.96
CA ALA A 36 -10.31 -7.50 -8.17
C ALA A 36 -10.70 -6.28 -9.03
N ALA A 37 -11.24 -5.23 -8.41
CA ALA A 37 -11.58 -4.00 -9.11
C ALA A 37 -10.36 -3.28 -9.68
N THR A 38 -9.20 -3.36 -9.00
CA THR A 38 -7.92 -2.82 -9.47
C THR A 38 -7.44 -3.54 -10.72
N LEU A 39 -7.48 -4.88 -10.73
CA LEU A 39 -7.08 -5.69 -11.89
C LEU A 39 -8.03 -5.51 -13.09
N ASP A 40 -9.31 -5.29 -12.82
CA ASP A 40 -10.34 -5.02 -13.85
C ASP A 40 -10.35 -3.55 -14.34
N GLY A 41 -9.46 -2.71 -13.81
CA GLY A 41 -9.35 -1.29 -14.21
C GLY A 41 -10.50 -0.40 -13.72
N GLN A 42 -11.28 -0.85 -12.75
CA GLN A 42 -12.44 -0.13 -12.21
C GLN A 42 -12.01 0.84 -11.09
N SER A 43 -11.59 2.06 -11.47
CA SER A 43 -11.05 3.06 -10.55
C SER A 43 -11.98 3.36 -9.37
N LYS A 44 -13.24 3.73 -9.64
CA LYS A 44 -14.17 4.12 -8.57
C LYS A 44 -14.47 2.98 -7.58
N PRO A 45 -14.85 1.76 -8.02
CA PRO A 45 -15.04 0.63 -7.10
C PRO A 45 -13.79 0.28 -6.30
N ALA A 46 -12.59 0.37 -6.90
CA ALA A 46 -11.33 0.10 -6.21
C ALA A 46 -11.06 1.14 -5.11
N ILE A 47 -11.20 2.43 -5.41
CA ILE A 47 -10.99 3.51 -4.43
C ILE A 47 -12.02 3.45 -3.30
N ASP A 48 -13.30 3.22 -3.63
CA ASP A 48 -14.36 3.08 -2.64
C ASP A 48 -14.09 1.90 -1.69
N ALA A 49 -13.70 0.74 -2.24
CA ALA A 49 -13.32 -0.44 -1.45
C ALA A 49 -12.08 -0.18 -0.59
N ALA A 50 -11.04 0.46 -1.13
CA ALA A 50 -9.83 0.83 -0.40
C ALA A 50 -10.14 1.73 0.80
N ARG A 51 -10.95 2.77 0.60
CA ARG A 51 -11.37 3.68 1.66
C ARG A 51 -12.25 2.97 2.71
N LYS A 52 -13.15 2.08 2.25
CA LYS A 52 -13.99 1.28 3.15
C LYS A 52 -13.15 0.34 4.02
N ALA A 53 -12.19 -0.38 3.45
CA ALA A 53 -11.29 -1.25 4.22
C ALA A 53 -10.49 -0.44 5.25
N ALA A 54 -9.87 0.67 4.85
CA ALA A 54 -9.10 1.53 5.73
C ALA A 54 -9.93 2.08 6.89
N SER A 55 -11.19 2.44 6.66
CA SER A 55 -12.10 2.97 7.70
C SER A 55 -12.48 1.96 8.79
N LYS A 56 -12.24 0.66 8.55
CA LYS A 56 -12.52 -0.40 9.55
C LYS A 56 -11.39 -0.58 10.56
N ILE A 57 -10.25 0.02 10.32
CA ILE A 57 -9.08 -0.11 11.18
C ILE A 57 -8.85 1.22 11.92
N SER A 58 -9.19 1.27 13.19
CA SER A 58 -8.95 2.46 14.02
C SER A 58 -7.46 2.60 14.38
N ASP A 59 -7.07 3.73 14.90
CA ASP A 59 -5.68 3.96 15.35
C ASP A 59 -5.34 3.07 16.55
N GLU A 60 -6.33 2.80 17.44
CA GLU A 60 -6.18 1.87 18.56
C GLU A 60 -5.98 0.42 18.05
N THR A 61 -6.75 0.00 17.04
CA THR A 61 -6.59 -1.31 16.41
C THR A 61 -5.22 -1.43 15.77
N LEU A 62 -4.76 -0.39 15.06
CA LEU A 62 -3.46 -0.37 14.41
C LEU A 62 -2.31 -0.44 15.43
N ALA A 63 -2.43 0.25 16.57
CA ALA A 63 -1.44 0.20 17.65
C ALA A 63 -1.36 -1.19 18.31
N ALA A 64 -2.51 -1.85 18.50
CA ALA A 64 -2.58 -3.18 19.10
C ALA A 64 -2.19 -4.30 18.12
N LEU A 65 -2.47 -4.13 16.84
CA LEU A 65 -2.26 -5.11 15.78
C LEU A 65 -1.64 -4.42 14.54
N PRO A 66 -0.31 -4.18 14.54
CA PRO A 66 0.39 -3.48 13.44
C PRO A 66 0.19 -4.12 12.05
N ALA A 67 -0.05 -5.44 11.99
CA ALA A 67 -0.38 -6.16 10.77
C ALA A 67 -1.60 -5.60 10.01
N MET A 68 -2.52 -4.94 10.72
CA MET A 68 -3.71 -4.32 10.11
C MET A 68 -3.37 -3.11 9.23
N ALA A 69 -2.11 -2.66 9.23
CA ALA A 69 -1.62 -1.62 8.32
C ALA A 69 -1.85 -1.97 6.84
N ILE A 70 -1.88 -3.27 6.50
CA ILE A 70 -2.18 -3.74 5.13
C ILE A 70 -3.54 -3.28 4.60
N PHE A 71 -4.52 -3.06 5.47
CA PHE A 71 -5.83 -2.54 5.08
C PHE A 71 -5.86 -0.99 5.09
N ARG A 72 -5.08 -0.37 5.97
CA ARG A 72 -5.00 1.10 6.06
C ARG A 72 -4.22 1.72 4.89
N VAL A 73 -3.30 0.99 4.26
CA VAL A 73 -2.47 1.48 3.14
C VAL A 73 -3.24 1.55 1.81
N LEU A 74 -4.33 0.80 1.67
CA LEU A 74 -5.04 0.61 0.41
C LEU A 74 -5.46 1.92 -0.30
N PRO A 75 -5.90 2.99 0.37
CA PRO A 75 -6.19 4.25 -0.29
C PRO A 75 -4.99 4.84 -1.05
N TYR A 76 -3.78 4.77 -0.48
CA TYR A 76 -2.56 5.28 -1.12
C TYR A 76 -2.27 4.50 -2.41
N TRP A 77 -2.40 3.18 -2.36
CA TRP A 77 -2.18 2.30 -3.50
C TRP A 77 -3.26 2.44 -4.57
N ALA A 78 -4.53 2.58 -4.17
CA ALA A 78 -5.61 2.82 -5.12
C ALA A 78 -5.46 4.16 -5.84
N LEU A 79 -5.15 5.24 -5.12
CA LEU A 79 -4.97 6.56 -5.70
C LEU A 79 -3.78 6.60 -6.68
N THR A 80 -2.65 5.99 -6.32
CA THR A 80 -1.47 5.92 -7.19
C THR A 80 -1.72 5.05 -8.41
N ARG A 81 -2.37 3.90 -8.23
CA ARG A 81 -2.67 2.97 -9.33
C ARG A 81 -3.52 3.61 -10.43
N PHE A 82 -4.46 4.46 -10.05
CA PHE A 82 -5.38 5.12 -10.98
C PHE A 82 -5.02 6.57 -11.31
N GLY A 83 -3.83 7.02 -10.92
CA GLY A 83 -3.34 8.35 -11.29
C GLY A 83 -4.06 9.51 -10.63
N HIS A 84 -4.72 9.30 -9.49
CA HIS A 84 -5.37 10.36 -8.72
C HIS A 84 -4.35 11.16 -7.89
N TRP A 85 -3.36 11.73 -8.59
CA TRP A 85 -2.16 12.31 -7.98
C TRP A 85 -2.46 13.46 -7.03
N GLN A 86 -3.38 14.35 -7.41
CA GLN A 86 -3.75 15.47 -6.54
C GLN A 86 -4.40 14.98 -5.25
N LEU A 87 -5.31 14.02 -5.33
CA LEU A 87 -5.94 13.41 -4.15
C LEU A 87 -4.89 12.72 -3.25
N MET A 88 -3.87 12.07 -3.85
CA MET A 88 -2.79 11.48 -3.06
C MET A 88 -1.95 12.53 -2.33
N LEU A 89 -1.72 13.69 -2.94
CA LEU A 89 -1.00 14.79 -2.30
C LEU A 89 -1.80 15.45 -1.15
N GLU A 90 -3.11 15.35 -1.19
CA GLU A 90 -4.04 15.85 -0.15
C GLU A 90 -4.22 14.87 1.01
N GLU A 91 -3.80 13.59 0.86
CA GLU A 91 -3.88 12.61 1.94
C GLU A 91 -3.06 13.04 3.16
N SER A 92 -3.71 13.06 4.31
CA SER A 92 -3.06 13.39 5.57
C SER A 92 -1.94 12.42 5.92
N PRO A 93 -0.90 12.86 6.64
CA PRO A 93 0.12 11.96 7.16
C PRO A 93 -0.52 10.87 8.02
N PRO A 94 -0.03 9.62 7.93
CA PRO A 94 -0.52 8.52 8.76
C PRO A 94 -0.13 8.70 10.23
N PRO A 95 -0.75 7.94 11.16
CA PRO A 95 -0.31 7.91 12.56
C PRO A 95 1.17 7.54 12.66
N LYS A 96 1.94 8.32 13.43
CA LYS A 96 3.40 8.13 13.60
C LYS A 96 3.78 6.74 14.12
N ALA A 97 2.87 6.06 14.81
CA ALA A 97 3.08 4.72 15.35
C ALA A 97 3.22 3.64 14.26
N SER A 98 2.78 3.89 13.02
CA SER A 98 2.88 2.91 11.93
C SER A 98 3.96 3.32 10.93
N ILE A 99 5.15 2.73 11.09
CA ILE A 99 6.28 2.94 10.17
C ILE A 99 5.99 2.43 8.76
N PHE A 100 5.24 1.32 8.62
CA PHE A 100 4.82 0.80 7.32
C PHE A 100 3.94 1.80 6.56
N LEU A 101 2.93 2.38 7.23
CA LEU A 101 2.08 3.40 6.62
C LEU A 101 2.86 4.67 6.30
N THR A 102 3.79 5.08 7.18
CA THR A 102 4.63 6.27 6.96
C THR A 102 5.49 6.09 5.71
N GLY A 103 6.16 4.95 5.57
CA GLY A 103 6.96 4.66 4.37
C GLY A 103 6.11 4.55 3.11
N SER A 104 4.96 3.88 3.18
CA SER A 104 4.02 3.76 2.05
C SER A 104 3.46 5.12 1.63
N TRP A 105 3.19 6.01 2.57
CA TRP A 105 2.74 7.38 2.29
C TRP A 105 3.83 8.19 1.57
N HIS A 106 5.10 8.10 2.01
CA HIS A 106 6.22 8.75 1.32
C HIS A 106 6.40 8.21 -0.10
N TYR A 107 6.32 6.89 -0.28
CA TYR A 107 6.36 6.25 -1.59
C TYR A 107 5.26 6.78 -2.53
N ALA A 108 4.01 6.73 -2.08
CA ALA A 108 2.86 7.14 -2.89
C ALA A 108 2.91 8.64 -3.26
N ARG A 109 3.31 9.50 -2.31
CA ARG A 109 3.53 10.93 -2.57
C ARG A 109 4.69 11.16 -3.53
N GLY A 110 5.77 10.38 -3.42
CA GLY A 110 6.90 10.45 -4.36
C GLY A 110 6.45 10.22 -5.80
N LEU A 111 5.63 9.20 -6.05
CA LEU A 111 5.03 8.95 -7.37
C LEU A 111 4.14 10.11 -7.82
N ALA A 112 3.30 10.64 -6.92
CA ALA A 112 2.44 11.78 -7.22
C ALA A 112 3.25 13.05 -7.55
N PHE A 113 4.36 13.30 -6.87
CA PHE A 113 5.26 14.41 -7.18
C PHE A 113 5.92 14.26 -8.56
N ILE A 114 6.33 13.04 -8.95
CA ILE A 114 6.86 12.80 -10.31
C ILE A 114 5.80 13.12 -11.35
N ALA A 115 4.61 12.56 -11.19
CA ALA A 115 3.51 12.73 -12.13
C ALA A 115 3.05 14.19 -12.27
N THR A 116 3.20 14.98 -11.20
CA THR A 116 2.89 16.43 -11.19
C THR A 116 4.11 17.31 -11.47
N LYS A 117 5.22 16.72 -11.97
CA LYS A 117 6.47 17.41 -12.38
C LYS A 117 7.18 18.15 -11.23
N GLN A 118 7.03 17.69 -10.02
CA GLN A 118 7.68 18.23 -8.82
C GLN A 118 8.86 17.33 -8.40
N LEU A 119 9.86 17.20 -9.29
CA LEU A 119 10.92 16.22 -9.16
C LEU A 119 11.75 16.37 -7.87
N GLN A 120 12.03 17.59 -7.45
CA GLN A 120 12.74 17.83 -6.18
C GLN A 120 11.97 17.30 -4.97
N GLN A 121 10.65 17.44 -4.96
CA GLN A 121 9.79 16.89 -3.89
C GLN A 121 9.77 15.36 -3.92
N ALA A 122 9.83 14.77 -5.12
CA ALA A 122 9.95 13.32 -5.25
C ALA A 122 11.26 12.78 -4.67
N GLU A 123 12.36 13.47 -4.88
CA GLU A 123 13.68 13.13 -4.29
C GLU A 123 13.64 13.19 -2.75
N LEU A 124 13.04 14.24 -2.19
CA LEU A 124 12.85 14.36 -0.73
C LEU A 124 11.93 13.26 -0.18
N ALA A 125 10.91 12.87 -0.94
CA ALA A 125 10.04 11.76 -0.56
C ALA A 125 10.80 10.42 -0.56
N LEU A 126 11.68 10.19 -1.54
CA LEU A 126 12.56 9.01 -1.58
C LEU A 126 13.54 8.98 -0.39
N GLU A 127 14.14 10.11 -0.05
CA GLU A 127 15.02 10.22 1.12
C GLU A 127 14.25 9.90 2.41
N SER A 128 13.05 10.45 2.57
CA SER A 128 12.17 10.19 3.72
C SER A 128 11.75 8.72 3.80
N LEU A 129 11.45 8.09 2.67
CA LEU A 129 11.15 6.65 2.60
C LEU A 129 12.35 5.80 3.03
N ARG A 130 13.55 6.10 2.53
CA ARG A 130 14.79 5.42 2.93
C ARG A 130 15.09 5.59 4.41
N SER A 131 14.93 6.81 4.92
CA SER A 131 15.10 7.12 6.33
C SER A 131 14.10 6.35 7.21
N THR A 132 12.85 6.21 6.75
CA THR A 132 11.83 5.40 7.44
C THR A 132 12.26 3.94 7.53
N LEU A 133 12.75 3.35 6.43
CA LEU A 133 13.24 1.95 6.41
C LEU A 133 14.50 1.73 7.26
N ALA A 134 15.30 2.77 7.49
CA ALA A 134 16.50 2.69 8.34
C ALA A 134 16.20 2.73 9.84
N VAL A 135 14.99 3.10 10.24
CA VAL A 135 14.57 3.08 11.66
C VAL A 135 14.62 1.65 12.19
N GLN A 136 15.22 1.47 13.37
CA GLN A 136 15.18 0.21 14.10
C GLN A 136 13.87 0.11 14.87
N ASP A 137 12.94 -0.68 14.36
CA ASP A 137 11.63 -0.89 14.97
C ASP A 137 11.27 -2.38 14.88
N PRO A 138 10.91 -3.04 15.98
CA PRO A 138 10.57 -4.47 15.97
C PRO A 138 9.35 -4.78 15.09
N ASN A 139 8.49 -3.81 14.82
CA ASN A 139 7.33 -4.00 13.94
C ASN A 139 7.71 -4.21 12.47
N TRP A 140 8.97 -3.90 12.06
CA TRP A 140 9.43 -4.19 10.71
C TRP A 140 9.45 -5.69 10.39
N ASP A 141 9.75 -6.52 11.38
CA ASP A 141 9.84 -7.97 11.20
C ASP A 141 8.52 -8.68 11.52
N SER A 142 7.48 -7.90 11.86
CA SER A 142 6.13 -8.44 12.05
C SER A 142 5.48 -8.77 10.71
N PRO A 143 4.80 -9.92 10.59
CA PRO A 143 4.06 -10.28 9.40
C PRO A 143 2.92 -9.27 9.12
N LEU A 144 2.68 -8.98 7.83
CA LEU A 144 1.56 -8.16 7.37
C LEU A 144 0.32 -9.01 7.08
N PHE A 145 -0.23 -9.66 8.09
CA PHE A 145 -1.36 -10.60 7.90
C PHE A 145 -1.05 -11.76 6.93
N SER A 146 0.21 -11.98 6.63
CA SER A 146 0.78 -12.97 5.73
C SER A 146 2.17 -13.36 6.21
N PRO A 147 2.84 -14.34 5.59
CA PRO A 147 4.22 -14.67 5.96
C PRO A 147 5.26 -13.60 5.60
N ASN A 148 4.93 -12.60 4.76
CA ASN A 148 5.86 -11.51 4.44
C ASN A 148 5.87 -10.44 5.54
N THR A 149 7.05 -9.88 5.80
CA THR A 149 7.20 -8.83 6.80
C THR A 149 6.93 -7.44 6.20
N ALA A 150 6.56 -6.49 7.06
CA ALA A 150 6.39 -5.10 6.65
C ALA A 150 7.64 -4.54 5.95
N ARG A 151 8.82 -4.91 6.43
CA ARG A 151 10.11 -4.52 5.84
C ARG A 151 10.31 -5.11 4.45
N SER A 152 10.08 -6.41 4.27
CA SER A 152 10.28 -7.07 2.98
C SER A 152 9.39 -6.50 1.89
N VAL A 153 8.14 -6.22 2.21
CA VAL A 153 7.18 -5.62 1.28
C VAL A 153 7.55 -4.17 0.95
N LEU A 154 7.83 -3.34 1.95
CA LEU A 154 8.12 -1.92 1.72
C LEU A 154 9.50 -1.68 1.09
N ALA A 155 10.45 -2.62 1.21
CA ALA A 155 11.76 -2.52 0.58
C ALA A 155 11.73 -2.37 -0.95
N ILE A 156 10.62 -2.78 -1.58
CA ILE A 156 10.39 -2.60 -3.02
C ILE A 156 10.22 -1.10 -3.37
N GLY A 157 9.60 -0.34 -2.48
CA GLY A 157 9.22 1.05 -2.70
C GLY A 157 10.36 1.99 -3.09
N PRO A 158 11.50 2.01 -2.37
CA PRO A 158 12.64 2.86 -2.73
C PRO A 158 13.23 2.56 -4.10
N GLU A 159 13.23 1.30 -4.52
CA GLU A 159 13.75 0.93 -5.84
C GLU A 159 12.79 1.37 -6.94
N VAL A 160 11.48 1.14 -6.78
CA VAL A 160 10.49 1.63 -7.75
C VAL A 160 10.55 3.16 -7.85
N LEU A 161 10.53 3.87 -6.72
CA LEU A 161 10.52 5.33 -6.72
C LEU A 161 11.83 5.93 -7.29
N ALA A 162 12.98 5.30 -7.01
CA ALA A 162 14.26 5.71 -7.59
C ALA A 162 14.32 5.48 -9.11
N GLY A 163 13.75 4.37 -9.58
CA GLY A 163 13.61 4.07 -11.01
C GLY A 163 12.75 5.12 -11.72
N GLU A 164 11.61 5.46 -11.17
CA GLU A 164 10.71 6.48 -11.70
C GLU A 164 11.37 7.88 -11.73
N ILE A 165 12.13 8.24 -10.68
CA ILE A 165 12.91 9.49 -10.65
C ILE A 165 13.99 9.48 -11.74
N ALA A 166 14.72 8.38 -11.90
CA ALA A 166 15.75 8.25 -12.93
C ALA A 166 15.15 8.35 -14.35
N ALA A 167 14.02 7.67 -14.58
CA ALA A 167 13.29 7.76 -15.85
C ALA A 167 12.83 9.19 -16.14
N ALA A 168 12.27 9.89 -15.15
CA ALA A 168 11.88 11.29 -15.28
C ALA A 168 13.04 12.24 -15.59
N LYS A 169 14.28 11.85 -15.24
CA LYS A 169 15.52 12.57 -15.59
C LYS A 169 16.13 12.13 -16.94
N GLY A 170 15.50 11.19 -17.64
CA GLY A 170 16.03 10.64 -18.88
C GLY A 170 17.20 9.66 -18.72
N LYS A 171 17.46 9.19 -17.51
CA LYS A 171 18.54 8.26 -17.16
C LYS A 171 18.03 6.80 -17.24
N LEU A 172 17.75 6.33 -18.45
CA LEU A 172 17.05 5.06 -18.66
C LEU A 172 17.81 3.84 -18.12
N ASP A 173 19.13 3.76 -18.30
CA ASP A 173 19.92 2.62 -17.80
C ASP A 173 19.89 2.57 -16.25
N GLU A 174 19.93 3.74 -15.59
CA GLU A 174 19.80 3.84 -14.12
C GLU A 174 18.40 3.40 -13.67
N ALA A 175 17.35 3.81 -14.42
CA ALA A 175 15.97 3.43 -14.14
C ALA A 175 15.78 1.92 -14.27
N ILE A 176 16.23 1.30 -15.35
CA ILE A 176 16.19 -0.16 -15.57
C ILE A 176 16.86 -0.90 -14.41
N GLY A 177 18.08 -0.46 -14.01
CA GLY A 177 18.78 -1.08 -12.90
C GLY A 177 18.03 -1.03 -11.58
N HIS A 178 17.26 0.03 -11.32
CA HIS A 178 16.39 0.15 -10.16
C HIS A 178 15.16 -0.78 -10.27
N PHE A 179 14.47 -0.78 -11.41
CA PHE A 179 13.31 -1.66 -11.60
C PHE A 179 13.68 -3.14 -11.53
N GLU A 180 14.83 -3.55 -12.08
CA GLU A 180 15.33 -4.92 -11.92
C GLU A 180 15.58 -5.30 -10.45
N ARG A 181 16.08 -4.36 -9.62
CA ARG A 181 16.21 -4.60 -8.18
C ARG A 181 14.86 -4.73 -7.51
N ALA A 182 13.90 -3.88 -7.87
CA ALA A 182 12.53 -3.95 -7.36
C ALA A 182 11.88 -5.31 -7.70
N VAL A 183 12.07 -5.80 -8.94
CA VAL A 183 11.60 -7.13 -9.36
C VAL A 183 12.21 -8.24 -8.51
N ARG A 184 13.53 -8.19 -8.27
CA ARG A 184 14.18 -9.21 -7.42
C ARG A 184 13.66 -9.21 -5.98
N LEU A 185 13.33 -8.03 -5.44
CA LEU A 185 12.73 -7.91 -4.11
C LEU A 185 11.31 -8.49 -4.08
N GLU A 186 10.49 -8.21 -5.10
CA GLU A 186 9.15 -8.78 -5.24
C GLU A 186 9.20 -10.30 -5.39
N ASP A 187 10.10 -10.82 -6.24
CA ASP A 187 10.29 -12.26 -6.46
C ASP A 187 10.75 -13.01 -5.19
N GLY A 188 11.35 -12.28 -4.24
CA GLY A 188 11.73 -12.82 -2.94
C GLY A 188 10.58 -12.91 -1.95
N LEU A 189 9.42 -12.34 -2.24
CA LEU A 189 8.25 -12.46 -1.38
C LEU A 189 7.61 -13.84 -1.52
N ILE A 190 7.02 -14.30 -0.43
CA ILE A 190 6.17 -15.48 -0.43
C ILE A 190 4.83 -15.09 -1.08
N TYR A 191 4.36 -15.94 -2.00
CA TYR A 191 3.10 -15.69 -2.70
C TYR A 191 1.91 -15.57 -1.75
N THR A 192 1.08 -14.54 -1.98
CA THR A 192 -0.16 -14.27 -1.23
C THR A 192 -1.26 -13.77 -2.16
N GLU A 193 -2.50 -13.91 -1.74
CA GLU A 193 -3.68 -13.34 -2.39
C GLU A 193 -4.53 -12.55 -1.39
N PRO A 194 -4.75 -11.24 -1.64
CA PRO A 194 -4.13 -10.40 -2.67
C PRO A 194 -2.60 -10.27 -2.50
N ALA A 195 -1.91 -9.93 -3.60
CA ALA A 195 -0.49 -9.60 -3.54
C ALA A 195 -0.27 -8.40 -2.61
N GLU A 196 0.73 -8.48 -1.73
CA GLU A 196 0.99 -7.42 -0.74
C GLU A 196 1.64 -6.18 -1.34
N TRP A 197 2.41 -6.33 -2.42
CA TRP A 197 2.83 -5.20 -3.23
C TRP A 197 1.80 -4.91 -4.31
N HIS A 198 1.34 -3.68 -4.38
CA HIS A 198 0.12 -3.28 -5.11
C HIS A 198 0.25 -3.21 -6.63
N PHE A 199 1.47 -3.16 -7.16
CA PHE A 199 1.73 -3.00 -8.58
C PHE A 199 3.03 -3.67 -8.99
N PRO A 200 2.99 -4.72 -9.84
CA PRO A 200 4.20 -5.46 -10.20
C PRO A 200 5.28 -4.56 -10.82
N PRO A 201 6.50 -4.47 -10.23
CA PRO A 201 7.60 -3.68 -10.79
C PRO A 201 7.99 -4.08 -12.22
N ARG A 202 7.70 -5.34 -12.63
CA ARG A 202 7.92 -5.82 -14.00
C ARG A 202 7.20 -5.01 -15.06
N LEU A 203 6.13 -4.32 -14.71
CA LEU A 203 5.37 -3.49 -15.67
C LEU A 203 6.04 -2.14 -15.92
N ALA A 204 7.09 -1.80 -15.18
CA ALA A 204 7.90 -0.60 -15.39
C ALA A 204 9.15 -0.86 -16.24
N LEU A 205 9.55 -2.14 -16.44
CA LEU A 205 10.62 -2.57 -17.34
C LEU A 205 10.16 -2.60 -18.79
#